data_4f1384ef1ed085d474e2fe345d55b3d9
#
_entry.id   4f1384ef1ed085d474e2fe345d55b3d9
#
_cell.length_a   1.000
_cell.length_b   1.000
_cell.length_c   1.000
_cell.angle_alpha   90.00
_cell.angle_beta   90.00
_cell.angle_gamma   90.00
#
_symmetry.space_group_name_H-M   'P 1'
#
loop_
_entity.id
_entity.type
_entity.pdbx_description
1 polymer ?
#
loop_
_entity_poly.entity_id
_entity_poly.type
_entity_poly.pdbx_seq_one_letter_code
_entity_poly.pdbx_strand_id
1 'polypeptide(L)'
;AEKAAREAELAAKKAQARQALSIYLTLPSLDEAVNTLKPWWPGLFDGNTPRLLACGIREVLLDEVFQRNIPLSHKKLSRALKAITRSESYLCAMKAGACRYDTEGYVTEHITQEEEQYAQARLEKVRRQNRIKDELRAILAE
;
A
#
# COMPACT_ATOMS: atom_id res chain seq x y z
N ALA A 1 0.10 -44.71 8.22
CA ALA A 1 -0.26 -44.49 6.83
C ALA A 1 -1.20 -43.28 6.63
N GLU A 2 -2.34 -43.24 7.34
CA GLU A 2 -3.29 -42.10 7.22
C GLU A 2 -2.70 -40.79 7.73
N LYS A 3 -1.93 -40.82 8.81
CA LYS A 3 -1.29 -39.65 9.36
C LYS A 3 -0.27 -39.06 8.39
N ALA A 4 0.55 -39.90 7.79
CA ALA A 4 1.54 -39.46 6.80
C ALA A 4 0.86 -38.85 5.54
N ALA A 5 -0.26 -39.44 5.09
CA ALA A 5 -1.01 -38.95 3.95
C ALA A 5 -1.62 -37.55 4.24
N ARG A 6 -2.17 -37.36 5.46
CA ARG A 6 -2.73 -36.08 5.87
C ARG A 6 -1.67 -34.98 6.00
N GLU A 7 -0.50 -35.36 6.56
CA GLU A 7 0.64 -34.46 6.65
C GLU A 7 1.15 -34.02 5.27
N ALA A 8 1.20 -34.98 4.34
CA ALA A 8 1.60 -34.69 2.96
C ALA A 8 0.59 -33.77 2.25
N GLU A 9 -0.72 -34.01 2.44
CA GLU A 9 -1.77 -33.15 1.90
C GLU A 9 -1.68 -31.72 2.43
N LEU A 10 -1.48 -31.58 3.75
CA LEU A 10 -1.35 -30.27 4.39
C LEU A 10 -0.11 -29.55 3.88
N ALA A 11 1.01 -30.26 3.75
CA ALA A 11 2.24 -29.65 3.23
C ALA A 11 2.07 -29.17 1.79
N ALA A 12 1.39 -29.95 0.95
CA ALA A 12 1.09 -29.57 -0.43
C ALA A 12 0.17 -28.36 -0.49
N LYS A 13 -0.88 -28.33 0.35
CA LYS A 13 -1.82 -27.22 0.46
C LYS A 13 -1.11 -25.93 0.87
N LYS A 14 -0.23 -26.00 1.86
CA LYS A 14 0.57 -24.86 2.32
C LYS A 14 1.55 -24.38 1.25
N ALA A 15 2.19 -25.30 0.52
CA ALA A 15 3.08 -24.93 -0.57
C ALA A 15 2.35 -24.16 -1.68
N GLN A 16 1.15 -24.61 -2.06
CA GLN A 16 0.31 -23.90 -3.02
C GLN A 16 -0.13 -22.56 -2.50
N ALA A 17 -0.50 -22.46 -1.22
CA ALA A 17 -0.90 -21.21 -0.60
C ALA A 17 0.25 -20.19 -0.57
N ARG A 18 1.47 -20.62 -0.26
CA ARG A 18 2.66 -19.74 -0.30
C ARG A 18 2.91 -19.20 -1.70
N GLN A 19 2.80 -20.07 -2.71
CA GLN A 19 3.00 -19.70 -4.10
C GLN A 19 1.93 -18.69 -4.57
N ALA A 20 0.68 -18.94 -4.23
CA ALA A 20 -0.42 -18.03 -4.56
C ALA A 20 -0.26 -16.69 -3.84
N LEU A 21 0.09 -16.72 -2.54
CA LEU A 21 0.27 -15.52 -1.75
C LEU A 21 1.39 -14.62 -2.31
N SER A 22 2.47 -15.20 -2.83
CA SER A 22 3.58 -14.45 -3.40
C SER A 22 3.16 -13.54 -4.56
N ILE A 23 2.11 -13.91 -5.28
CA ILE A 23 1.57 -13.11 -6.40
C ILE A 23 0.95 -11.81 -5.87
N TYR A 24 0.34 -11.86 -4.69
CA TYR A 24 -0.31 -10.71 -4.07
C TYR A 24 0.64 -9.83 -3.23
N LEU A 25 1.74 -10.39 -2.73
CA LEU A 25 2.69 -9.68 -1.87
C LEU A 25 3.82 -9.04 -2.69
N THR A 26 3.45 -8.20 -3.66
CA THR A 26 4.40 -7.53 -4.54
C THR A 26 4.81 -6.16 -4.06
N LEU A 27 4.08 -5.58 -3.11
CA LEU A 27 4.35 -4.26 -2.53
C LEU A 27 4.71 -4.40 -1.05
N PRO A 28 5.45 -3.42 -0.49
CA PRO A 28 5.67 -3.41 0.95
C PRO A 28 4.35 -3.22 1.70
N SER A 29 4.32 -3.54 2.99
CA SER A 29 3.18 -3.24 3.84
C SER A 29 3.02 -1.72 3.99
N LEU A 30 1.84 -1.28 4.43
CA LEU A 30 1.62 0.15 4.68
C LEU A 30 2.62 0.70 5.72
N ASP A 31 2.86 -0.04 6.81
CA ASP A 31 3.81 0.38 7.84
C ASP A 31 5.23 0.51 7.30
N GLU A 32 5.67 -0.44 6.49
CA GLU A 32 6.98 -0.38 5.83
C GLU A 32 7.08 0.82 4.90
N ALA A 33 6.03 1.10 4.14
CA ALA A 33 5.99 2.23 3.22
C ALA A 33 6.06 3.56 3.98
N VAL A 34 5.31 3.69 5.08
CA VAL A 34 5.36 4.86 5.96
C VAL A 34 6.77 5.04 6.52
N ASN A 35 7.37 3.98 7.03
CA ASN A 35 8.73 4.02 7.58
C ASN A 35 9.79 4.35 6.54
N THR A 36 9.54 4.04 5.28
CA THR A 36 10.44 4.37 4.17
C THR A 36 10.41 5.87 3.86
N LEU A 37 9.25 6.50 3.89
CA LEU A 37 9.07 7.88 3.43
C LEU A 37 9.07 8.93 4.54
N LYS A 38 8.50 8.61 5.70
CA LYS A 38 8.31 9.57 6.79
C LYS A 38 9.59 10.23 7.28
N PRO A 39 10.74 9.54 7.41
CA PRO A 39 11.97 10.19 7.84
C PRO A 39 12.42 11.33 6.93
N TRP A 40 12.10 11.26 5.64
CA TRP A 40 12.50 12.24 4.64
C TRP A 40 11.42 13.27 4.36
N TRP A 41 10.16 12.90 4.49
CA TRP A 41 9.00 13.77 4.22
C TRP A 41 7.95 13.64 5.32
N PRO A 42 8.25 14.12 6.54
CA PRO A 42 7.28 14.01 7.65
C PRO A 42 5.99 14.78 7.40
N GLY A 43 6.02 15.81 6.57
CA GLY A 43 4.82 16.61 6.22
C GLY A 43 3.78 15.85 5.41
N LEU A 44 4.14 14.70 4.83
CA LEU A 44 3.18 13.84 4.12
C LEU A 44 2.30 13.01 5.08
N PHE A 45 2.58 13.06 6.38
CA PHE A 45 1.93 12.19 7.36
C PHE A 45 1.36 13.00 8.52
N ASP A 46 0.25 12.50 9.06
CA ASP A 46 -0.31 12.93 10.33
C ASP A 46 -0.06 11.79 11.32
N GLY A 47 0.98 11.94 12.16
CA GLY A 47 1.47 10.81 12.93
C GLY A 47 2.01 9.73 11.99
N ASN A 48 1.43 8.54 12.04
CA ASN A 48 1.77 7.44 11.14
C ASN A 48 0.73 7.27 10.02
N THR A 49 -0.23 8.18 9.92
CA THR A 49 -1.29 8.12 8.91
C THR A 49 -0.89 8.94 7.69
N PRO A 50 -0.79 8.35 6.50
CA PRO A 50 -0.54 9.12 5.28
C PRO A 50 -1.67 10.11 5.02
N ARG A 51 -1.31 11.35 4.71
CA ARG A 51 -2.27 12.34 4.20
C ARG A 51 -2.56 12.02 2.73
N LEU A 52 -3.69 12.49 2.22
CA LEU A 52 -3.95 12.41 0.79
C LEU A 52 -2.92 13.27 0.06
N LEU A 53 -2.24 12.69 -0.90
CA LEU A 53 -1.07 13.28 -1.54
C LEU A 53 -1.48 14.21 -2.68
N ALA A 54 -0.76 15.32 -2.84
CA ALA A 54 -0.93 16.25 -3.96
C ALA A 54 -0.75 15.54 -5.29
N CYS A 55 -1.45 15.99 -6.32
CA CYS A 55 -1.25 15.48 -7.67
C CYS A 55 0.20 15.76 -8.11
N GLY A 56 0.82 14.77 -8.76
CA GLY A 56 2.22 14.89 -9.19
C GLY A 56 3.23 14.75 -8.08
N ILE A 57 2.85 14.26 -6.90
CA ILE A 57 3.76 14.14 -5.75
C ILE A 57 4.96 13.25 -6.07
N ARG A 58 4.77 12.20 -6.87
CA ARG A 58 5.85 11.26 -7.19
C ARG A 58 7.04 11.98 -7.84
N GLU A 59 6.77 12.84 -8.79
CA GLU A 59 7.80 13.61 -9.49
C GLU A 59 8.50 14.58 -8.56
N VAL A 60 7.76 15.21 -7.66
CA VAL A 60 8.31 16.11 -6.63
C VAL A 60 9.27 15.34 -5.73
N LEU A 61 8.88 14.16 -5.26
CA LEU A 61 9.72 13.36 -4.37
C LEU A 61 10.96 12.84 -5.08
N LEU A 62 10.84 12.42 -6.34
CA LEU A 62 11.99 11.98 -7.14
C LEU A 62 13.01 13.11 -7.33
N ASP A 63 12.54 14.32 -7.58
CA ASP A 63 13.37 15.49 -7.71
C ASP A 63 14.11 15.80 -6.39
N GLU A 64 13.41 15.74 -5.26
CA GLU A 64 14.00 15.96 -3.94
C GLU A 64 15.01 14.87 -3.57
N VAL A 65 14.77 13.62 -3.95
CA VAL A 65 15.76 12.54 -3.76
C VAL A 65 17.07 12.91 -4.42
N PHE A 66 17.01 13.41 -5.65
CA PHE A 66 18.20 13.84 -6.39
C PHE A 66 18.84 15.07 -5.74
N GLN A 67 18.09 16.11 -5.47
CA GLN A 67 18.63 17.38 -4.95
C GLN A 67 19.17 17.27 -3.53
N ARG A 68 18.51 16.48 -2.68
CA ARG A 68 18.88 16.31 -1.27
C ARG A 68 19.80 15.11 -1.03
N ASN A 69 20.18 14.38 -2.07
CA ASN A 69 20.98 13.14 -1.96
C ASN A 69 20.38 12.13 -0.98
N ILE A 70 19.07 11.93 -1.05
CA ILE A 70 18.38 10.97 -0.18
C ILE A 70 18.77 9.55 -0.62
N PRO A 71 19.22 8.68 0.31
CA PRO A 71 19.65 7.32 -0.04
C PRO A 71 18.43 6.39 -0.24
N LEU A 72 17.58 6.71 -1.20
CA LEU A 72 16.35 5.99 -1.50
C LEU A 72 16.29 5.77 -3.01
N SER A 73 16.20 4.50 -3.43
CA SER A 73 16.13 4.19 -4.84
C SER A 73 14.78 4.61 -5.44
N HIS A 74 14.78 4.93 -6.72
CA HIS A 74 13.60 5.25 -7.49
C HIS A 74 12.53 4.15 -7.37
N LYS A 75 12.96 2.90 -7.50
CA LYS A 75 12.08 1.74 -7.41
C LYS A 75 11.44 1.61 -6.02
N LYS A 76 12.25 1.78 -4.98
CA LYS A 76 11.77 1.68 -3.58
C LYS A 76 10.79 2.79 -3.25
N LEU A 77 11.06 4.01 -3.70
CA LEU A 77 10.14 5.15 -3.55
C LEU A 77 8.81 4.88 -4.23
N SER A 78 8.85 4.46 -5.49
CA SER A 78 7.63 4.21 -6.28
C SER A 78 6.78 3.10 -5.66
N ARG A 79 7.41 2.04 -5.16
CA ARG A 79 6.70 0.94 -4.52
C ARG A 79 6.08 1.36 -3.18
N ALA A 80 6.76 2.19 -2.42
CA ALA A 80 6.22 2.73 -1.17
C ALA A 80 4.99 3.61 -1.45
N LEU A 81 5.05 4.48 -2.45
CA LEU A 81 3.90 5.31 -2.84
C LEU A 81 2.72 4.46 -3.29
N LYS A 82 2.96 3.41 -4.08
CA LYS A 82 1.89 2.48 -4.49
C LYS A 82 1.25 1.79 -3.29
N ALA A 83 2.05 1.34 -2.33
CA ALA A 83 1.53 0.69 -1.13
C ALA A 83 0.62 1.63 -0.35
N ILE A 84 0.98 2.90 -0.22
CA ILE A 84 0.18 3.92 0.47
C ILE A 84 -1.11 4.21 -0.29
N THR A 85 -1.00 4.55 -1.57
CA THR A 85 -2.16 5.00 -2.37
C THR A 85 -3.15 3.87 -2.68
N ARG A 86 -2.74 2.63 -2.53
CA ARG A 86 -3.59 1.44 -2.71
C ARG A 86 -4.05 0.81 -1.40
N SER A 87 -3.71 1.42 -0.26
CA SER A 87 -4.17 0.94 1.04
C SER A 87 -5.65 1.25 1.23
N GLU A 88 -6.35 0.42 1.99
CA GLU A 88 -7.77 0.62 2.26
C GLU A 88 -8.03 1.95 2.96
N SER A 89 -7.22 2.31 3.95
CA SER A 89 -7.37 3.56 4.69
C SER A 89 -7.24 4.79 3.80
N TYR A 90 -6.28 4.78 2.88
CA TYR A 90 -6.07 5.88 1.92
C TYR A 90 -7.27 6.02 0.99
N LEU A 91 -7.70 4.91 0.39
CA LEU A 91 -8.84 4.91 -0.54
C LEU A 91 -10.14 5.31 0.16
N CYS A 92 -10.35 4.88 1.40
CA CYS A 92 -11.51 5.28 2.20
C CYS A 92 -11.52 6.79 2.48
N ALA A 93 -10.37 7.41 2.61
CA ALA A 93 -10.25 8.84 2.89
C ALA A 93 -10.54 9.71 1.66
N MET A 94 -10.51 9.15 0.47
CA MET A 94 -10.71 9.88 -0.79
C MET A 94 -12.19 10.19 -1.03
N LYS A 95 -12.74 11.07 -0.19
CA LYS A 95 -14.12 11.58 -0.31
C LYS A 95 -14.09 12.93 -1.01
N ALA A 96 -15.08 13.20 -1.85
CA ALA A 96 -15.21 14.48 -2.53
C ALA A 96 -15.12 15.64 -1.54
N GLY A 97 -14.27 16.61 -1.82
CA GLY A 97 -14.02 17.76 -0.95
C GLY A 97 -12.89 17.57 0.05
N ALA A 98 -12.38 16.34 0.26
CA ALA A 98 -11.23 16.10 1.12
C ALA A 98 -9.99 16.78 0.55
N CYS A 99 -9.11 17.27 1.42
CA CYS A 99 -7.91 18.01 1.03
C CYS A 99 -6.78 17.06 0.63
N ARG A 100 -6.03 17.47 -0.40
CA ARG A 100 -4.73 16.89 -0.74
C ARG A 100 -3.63 17.79 -0.18
N TYR A 101 -2.48 17.21 0.13
CA TYR A 101 -1.39 17.91 0.83
C TYR A 101 -0.06 17.73 0.10
N ASP A 102 0.77 18.76 0.14
CA ASP A 102 2.14 18.72 -0.38
C ASP A 102 3.12 18.14 0.65
N THR A 103 4.42 18.18 0.33
CA THR A 103 5.48 17.62 1.19
C THR A 103 5.62 18.34 2.52
N GLU A 104 5.13 19.56 2.63
CA GLU A 104 5.20 20.36 3.86
C GLU A 104 3.91 20.27 4.68
N GLY A 105 2.89 19.59 4.17
CA GLY A 105 1.60 19.44 4.85
C GLY A 105 0.62 20.57 4.55
N TYR A 106 0.86 21.38 3.51
CA TYR A 106 -0.07 22.40 3.08
C TYR A 106 -1.08 21.84 2.08
N VAL A 107 -2.31 22.34 2.17
CA VAL A 107 -3.39 21.96 1.25
C VAL A 107 -3.07 22.46 -0.16
N THR A 108 -3.21 21.60 -1.14
CA THR A 108 -3.01 21.94 -2.57
C THR A 108 -4.32 21.95 -3.33
N GLU A 109 -4.99 20.82 -3.41
CA GLU A 109 -6.26 20.69 -4.12
C GLU A 109 -7.23 19.82 -3.31
N HIS A 110 -8.42 19.63 -3.84
CA HIS A 110 -9.46 18.82 -3.19
C HIS A 110 -9.82 17.64 -4.06
N ILE A 111 -10.23 16.55 -3.42
CA ILE A 111 -10.71 15.36 -4.12
C ILE A 111 -12.00 15.71 -4.86
N THR A 112 -12.07 15.35 -6.14
CA THR A 112 -13.25 15.51 -6.95
C THR A 112 -14.21 14.35 -6.75
N GLN A 113 -15.46 14.52 -7.19
CA GLN A 113 -16.46 13.45 -7.20
C GLN A 113 -16.02 12.26 -8.04
N GLU A 114 -15.39 12.52 -9.17
CA GLU A 114 -14.86 11.48 -10.07
C GLU A 114 -13.74 10.71 -9.40
N GLU A 115 -12.87 11.39 -8.67
CA GLU A 115 -11.78 10.76 -7.92
C GLU A 115 -12.32 9.90 -6.77
N GLU A 116 -13.38 10.34 -6.11
CA GLU A 116 -14.05 9.54 -5.07
C GLU A 116 -14.62 8.25 -5.68
N GLN A 117 -15.29 8.34 -6.83
CA GLN A 117 -15.86 7.18 -7.51
C GLN A 117 -14.78 6.19 -7.93
N TYR A 118 -13.68 6.70 -8.47
CA TYR A 118 -12.52 5.87 -8.81
C TYR A 118 -11.97 5.16 -7.57
N ALA A 119 -11.83 5.89 -6.47
CA ALA A 119 -11.31 5.35 -5.22
C ALA A 119 -12.22 4.25 -4.66
N GLN A 120 -13.55 4.42 -4.74
CA GLN A 120 -14.51 3.41 -4.28
C GLN A 120 -14.40 2.12 -5.10
N ALA A 121 -14.31 2.23 -6.42
CA ALA A 121 -14.13 1.06 -7.29
C ALA A 121 -12.82 0.33 -6.98
N ARG A 122 -11.75 1.09 -6.78
CA ARG A 122 -10.44 0.54 -6.41
C ARG A 122 -10.47 -0.12 -5.05
N LEU A 123 -11.17 0.49 -4.09
CA LEU A 123 -11.31 -0.04 -2.73
C LEU A 123 -11.99 -1.42 -2.72
N GLU A 124 -13.04 -1.61 -3.52
CA GLU A 124 -13.68 -2.92 -3.65
C GLU A 124 -12.70 -3.98 -4.14
N LYS A 125 -11.89 -3.64 -5.14
CA LYS A 125 -10.88 -4.54 -5.68
C LYS A 125 -9.82 -4.88 -4.63
N VAL A 126 -9.32 -3.88 -3.93
CA VAL A 126 -8.32 -4.05 -2.87
C VAL A 126 -8.87 -4.92 -1.74
N ARG A 127 -10.11 -4.70 -1.32
CA ARG A 127 -10.76 -5.51 -0.28
C ARG A 127 -10.89 -6.96 -0.70
N ARG A 128 -11.26 -7.23 -1.95
CA ARG A 128 -11.29 -8.61 -2.46
C ARG A 128 -9.92 -9.27 -2.40
N GLN A 129 -8.87 -8.54 -2.83
CA GLN A 129 -7.51 -9.03 -2.79
C GLN A 129 -7.04 -9.29 -1.35
N ASN A 130 -7.38 -8.41 -0.43
CA ASN A 130 -7.02 -8.56 0.99
C ASN A 130 -7.72 -9.77 1.62
N ARG A 131 -8.98 -10.04 1.27
CA ARG A 131 -9.68 -11.26 1.71
C ARG A 131 -8.98 -12.52 1.22
N ILE A 132 -8.54 -12.54 -0.04
CA ILE A 132 -7.81 -13.67 -0.61
C ILE A 132 -6.48 -13.86 0.14
N LYS A 133 -5.74 -12.78 0.40
CA LYS A 133 -4.50 -12.82 1.19
C LYS A 133 -4.75 -13.42 2.58
N ASP A 134 -5.80 -12.97 3.24
CA ASP A 134 -6.15 -13.44 4.59
C ASP A 134 -6.51 -14.93 4.61
N GLU A 135 -7.26 -15.39 3.61
CA GLU A 135 -7.59 -16.82 3.43
C GLU A 135 -6.32 -17.66 3.23
N LEU A 136 -5.38 -17.16 2.40
CA LEU A 136 -4.12 -17.86 2.16
C LEU A 136 -3.25 -17.89 3.41
N ARG A 137 -3.20 -16.80 4.16
CA ARG A 137 -2.46 -16.76 5.44
C ARG A 137 -3.08 -17.70 6.48
N ALA A 138 -4.39 -17.82 6.49
CA ALA A 138 -5.09 -18.77 7.38
C ALA A 138 -4.70 -20.22 7.07
N ILE A 139 -4.56 -20.57 5.80
CA ILE A 139 -4.07 -21.89 5.39
C ILE A 139 -2.66 -22.12 5.92
N LEU A 140 -1.78 -21.12 5.81
CA LEU A 140 -0.39 -21.24 6.28
C LEU A 140 -0.28 -21.32 7.81
N ALA A 141 -1.29 -20.86 8.53
CA ALA A 141 -1.34 -20.91 9.99
C ALA A 141 -1.84 -22.25 10.55
N GLU A 142 -2.36 -23.13 9.70
CA GLU A 142 -2.83 -24.48 10.11
C GLU A 142 -1.70 -25.38 10.59
#